data_0871e5d8bfdddefbf3069c01eb890a67
#
_entry.id   0871e5d8bfdddefbf3069c01eb890a67
#
_cell.length_a   1.000
_cell.length_b   1.000
_cell.length_c   1.000
_cell.angle_alpha   90.00
_cell.angle_beta   90.00
_cell.angle_gamma   90.00
#
_symmetry.space_group_name_H-M   'P 1'
#
loop_
_entity.id
_entity.type
_entity.pdbx_description
1 polymer ?
#
loop_
_entity_poly.entity_id
_entity_poly.type
_entity_poly.pdbx_seq_one_letter_code
_entity_poly.pdbx_strand_id
1 'polypeptide(L)'
;MVCPVTETMYYKKSATGAEKQENPSKVRNVYLPEGCGWYDFWTNTYYEGGQWIEAEAPIERIPLFVKEGSILPMQQPANSTAETVMSGNLTFVVYAQKDCSYELYTDDGDGYAYENGVYTLETYMWNQSEQILRDSKGREVVFVYGKASK
;
A
#
# COMPACT_ATOMS: atom_id res chain seq x y z
N MET A 1 2.89 2.81 4.72
CA MET A 1 4.14 3.56 5.02
C MET A 1 5.09 3.42 3.84
N VAL A 2 5.65 4.53 3.38
CA VAL A 2 6.63 4.58 2.29
C VAL A 2 8.00 4.89 2.89
N CYS A 3 9.03 4.12 2.52
CA CYS A 3 10.37 4.25 3.07
C CYS A 3 11.37 4.63 1.97
N PRO A 4 11.42 5.91 1.54
CA PRO A 4 12.28 6.34 0.46
C PRO A 4 13.76 6.13 0.81
N VAL A 5 14.55 5.77 -0.18
CA VAL A 5 16.01 5.68 -0.04
C VAL A 5 16.58 7.10 -0.10
N THR A 6 17.10 7.58 1.02
CA THR A 6 17.61 8.95 1.17
C THR A 6 19.13 9.03 1.16
N GLU A 7 19.81 7.87 1.22
CA GLU A 7 21.27 7.77 1.19
C GLU A 7 21.72 6.99 -0.04
N THR A 8 22.94 7.26 -0.48
CA THR A 8 23.50 6.57 -1.65
C THR A 8 23.80 5.11 -1.32
N MET A 9 23.18 4.18 -2.03
CA MET A 9 23.40 2.73 -1.87
C MET A 9 24.35 2.16 -2.94
N TYR A 10 24.28 2.68 -4.17
CA TYR A 10 25.03 2.17 -5.32
C TYR A 10 26.30 2.95 -5.63
N TYR A 11 26.40 4.15 -5.10
CA TYR A 11 27.54 5.03 -5.29
C TYR A 11 28.05 5.56 -3.95
N LYS A 12 29.33 5.80 -3.85
CA LYS A 12 29.96 6.50 -2.72
C LYS A 12 30.51 7.84 -3.20
N LYS A 13 30.54 8.82 -2.32
CA LYS A 13 31.19 10.10 -2.58
C LYS A 13 32.69 9.89 -2.61
N SER A 14 33.37 10.37 -3.67
CA SER A 14 34.81 10.38 -3.78
C SER A 14 35.34 11.81 -4.02
N ALA A 15 36.64 12.00 -3.98
CA ALA A 15 37.27 13.31 -4.24
C ALA A 15 37.01 13.83 -5.65
N THR A 16 36.75 12.95 -6.61
CA THR A 16 36.52 13.26 -8.02
C THR A 16 35.07 13.19 -8.44
N GLY A 17 34.13 12.97 -7.48
CA GLY A 17 32.70 12.85 -7.75
C GLY A 17 32.06 11.62 -7.11
N ALA A 18 31.24 10.88 -7.86
CA ALA A 18 30.60 9.66 -7.40
C ALA A 18 31.26 8.43 -8.04
N GLU A 19 31.65 7.47 -7.23
CA GLU A 19 32.18 6.18 -7.65
C GLU A 19 31.18 5.07 -7.41
N LYS A 20 30.97 4.25 -8.43
CA LYS A 20 30.10 3.05 -8.30
C LYS A 20 30.72 2.06 -7.33
N GLN A 21 29.91 1.55 -6.41
CA GLN A 21 30.33 0.49 -5.50
C GLN A 21 30.31 -0.85 -6.21
N GLU A 22 31.33 -1.68 -6.00
CA GLU A 22 31.39 -3.03 -6.58
C GLU A 22 30.32 -3.96 -5.99
N ASN A 23 30.09 -3.84 -4.68
CA ASN A 23 29.10 -4.64 -3.94
C ASN A 23 28.13 -3.69 -3.19
N PRO A 24 27.16 -3.05 -3.89
CA PRO A 24 26.24 -2.13 -3.26
C PRO A 24 25.30 -2.87 -2.32
N SER A 25 24.99 -2.26 -1.18
CA SER A 25 23.91 -2.75 -0.34
C SER A 25 22.58 -2.58 -1.08
N LYS A 26 21.75 -3.62 -1.02
CA LYS A 26 20.37 -3.59 -1.56
C LYS A 26 19.32 -3.63 -0.47
N VAL A 27 19.74 -3.41 0.76
CA VAL A 27 18.87 -3.36 1.93
C VAL A 27 19.05 -2.05 2.68
N ARG A 28 18.02 -1.64 3.37
CA ARG A 28 18.07 -0.50 4.28
C ARG A 28 17.38 -0.83 5.60
N ASN A 29 17.82 -0.19 6.67
CA ASN A 29 17.13 -0.28 7.95
C ASN A 29 15.86 0.56 7.94
N VAL A 30 14.75 -0.04 8.37
CA VAL A 30 13.46 0.59 8.50
C VAL A 30 12.92 0.32 9.90
N TYR A 31 12.49 1.37 10.59
CA TYR A 31 11.76 1.23 11.84
C TYR A 31 10.27 1.08 11.54
N LEU A 32 9.68 -0.01 12.02
CA LEU A 32 8.23 -0.23 11.97
C LEU A 32 7.62 0.29 13.27
N PRO A 33 6.77 1.34 13.23
CA PRO A 33 6.15 1.90 14.41
C PRO A 33 5.38 0.86 15.24
N GLU A 34 5.45 1.01 16.55
CA GLU A 34 4.72 0.16 17.51
C GLU A 34 3.20 0.39 17.46
N GLY A 35 2.44 -0.50 18.11
CA GLY A 35 0.99 -0.37 18.26
C GLY A 35 0.16 -1.05 17.16
N CYS A 36 0.80 -1.57 16.10
CA CYS A 36 0.14 -2.37 15.07
C CYS A 36 1.13 -3.28 14.35
N GLY A 37 0.61 -4.27 13.63
CA GLY A 37 1.39 -5.07 12.70
C GLY A 37 1.59 -4.39 11.35
N TRP A 38 2.53 -4.87 10.58
CA TRP A 38 2.90 -4.35 9.27
C TRP A 38 3.13 -5.47 8.28
N TYR A 39 2.67 -5.30 7.06
CA TYR A 39 2.93 -6.20 5.94
C TYR A 39 3.88 -5.52 4.95
N ASP A 40 4.94 -6.20 4.57
CA ASP A 40 5.73 -5.79 3.41
C ASP A 40 4.85 -5.89 2.15
N PHE A 41 4.68 -4.78 1.45
CA PHE A 41 3.81 -4.70 0.27
C PHE A 41 4.25 -5.63 -0.87
N TRP A 42 5.58 -5.87 -1.00
CA TRP A 42 6.15 -6.65 -2.10
C TRP A 42 6.13 -8.14 -1.85
N THR A 43 6.37 -8.54 -0.58
CA THR A 43 6.52 -9.96 -0.20
C THR A 43 5.33 -10.47 0.59
N ASN A 44 4.46 -9.58 1.08
CA ASN A 44 3.38 -9.84 2.03
C ASN A 44 3.86 -10.46 3.36
N THR A 45 5.15 -10.33 3.67
CA THR A 45 5.69 -10.78 4.95
C THR A 45 5.16 -9.91 6.06
N TYR A 46 4.65 -10.56 7.12
CA TYR A 46 4.16 -9.87 8.31
C TYR A 46 5.29 -9.60 9.30
N TYR A 47 5.26 -8.44 9.90
CA TYR A 47 6.15 -7.99 10.96
C TYR A 47 5.36 -7.36 12.10
N GLU A 48 5.75 -7.66 13.33
CA GLU A 48 5.26 -6.90 14.49
C GLU A 48 5.80 -5.45 14.43
N GLY A 49 5.04 -4.51 14.98
CA GLY A 49 5.52 -3.14 15.15
C GLY A 49 6.54 -3.01 16.30
N GLY A 50 7.15 -1.83 16.43
CA GLY A 50 8.09 -1.53 17.49
C GLY A 50 9.52 -2.06 17.26
N GLN A 51 9.89 -2.40 16.02
CA GLN A 51 11.18 -2.99 15.71
C GLN A 51 11.87 -2.38 14.48
N TRP A 52 13.18 -2.52 14.42
CA TRP A 52 13.97 -2.27 13.23
C TRP A 52 14.10 -3.53 12.40
N ILE A 53 13.96 -3.41 11.09
CA ILE A 53 14.13 -4.50 10.13
C ILE A 53 15.06 -4.08 9.01
N GLU A 54 15.71 -5.03 8.38
CA GLU A 54 16.40 -4.85 7.10
C GLU A 54 15.42 -5.09 5.96
N ALA A 55 15.04 -4.03 5.24
CA ALA A 55 14.11 -4.10 4.13
C ALA A 55 14.86 -4.10 2.80
N GLU A 56 14.50 -4.99 1.89
CA GLU A 56 15.02 -4.99 0.53
C GLU A 56 14.66 -3.68 -0.19
N ALA A 57 15.67 -3.05 -0.79
CA ALA A 57 15.55 -1.80 -1.52
C ALA A 57 16.38 -1.85 -2.81
N PRO A 58 16.10 -2.79 -3.74
CA PRO A 58 16.73 -2.77 -5.05
C PRO A 58 16.32 -1.50 -5.81
N ILE A 59 17.06 -1.13 -6.85
CA ILE A 59 16.87 0.14 -7.56
C ILE A 59 15.48 0.28 -8.21
N GLU A 60 14.83 -0.84 -8.49
CA GLU A 60 13.54 -0.90 -9.18
C GLU A 60 12.35 -0.64 -8.26
N ARG A 61 12.55 -0.64 -6.93
CA ARG A 61 11.44 -0.49 -5.99
C ARG A 61 11.87 0.15 -4.66
N ILE A 62 10.92 0.85 -4.07
CA ILE A 62 11.05 1.46 -2.73
C ILE A 62 10.42 0.50 -1.71
N PRO A 63 11.01 0.29 -0.51
CA PRO A 63 10.34 -0.44 0.55
C PRO A 63 9.01 0.21 0.93
N LEU A 64 7.95 -0.58 0.91
CA LEU A 64 6.59 -0.19 1.24
C LEU A 64 6.02 -1.13 2.29
N PHE A 65 5.39 -0.58 3.32
CA PHE A 65 4.73 -1.36 4.36
C PHE A 65 3.28 -0.93 4.53
N VAL A 66 2.40 -1.90 4.57
CA VAL A 66 0.97 -1.71 4.79
C VAL A 66 0.64 -2.03 6.24
N LYS A 67 -0.08 -1.12 6.89
CA LYS A 67 -0.55 -1.33 8.26
C LYS A 67 -1.57 -2.46 8.29
N GLU A 68 -1.48 -3.34 9.30
CA GLU A 68 -2.51 -4.34 9.57
C GLU A 68 -3.88 -3.69 9.77
N GLY A 69 -4.93 -4.34 9.27
CA GLY A 69 -6.29 -3.83 9.28
C GLY A 69 -6.59 -2.87 8.10
N SER A 70 -5.74 -2.85 7.08
CA SER A 70 -5.96 -2.02 5.89
C SER A 70 -6.59 -2.80 4.74
N ILE A 71 -7.49 -2.13 4.03
CA ILE A 71 -8.05 -2.57 2.75
C ILE A 71 -7.58 -1.53 1.71
N LEU A 72 -6.79 -1.96 0.73
CA LEU A 72 -6.27 -1.08 -0.31
C LEU A 72 -7.06 -1.26 -1.61
N PRO A 73 -7.76 -0.22 -2.10
CA PRO A 73 -8.28 -0.23 -3.45
C PRO A 73 -7.13 -0.09 -4.45
N MET A 74 -7.04 -1.03 -5.35
CA MET A 74 -6.05 -1.07 -6.42
C MET A 74 -6.73 -0.99 -7.77
N GLN A 75 -6.12 -0.27 -8.70
CA GLN A 75 -6.61 -0.12 -10.06
C GLN A 75 -5.53 -0.54 -11.06
N GLN A 76 -5.95 -1.00 -12.22
CA GLN A 76 -5.01 -1.26 -13.31
C GLN A 76 -4.32 0.05 -13.73
N PRO A 77 -3.03 -0.01 -14.12
CA PRO A 77 -2.33 1.15 -14.64
C PRO A 77 -3.09 1.80 -15.81
N ALA A 78 -3.21 3.11 -15.78
CA ALA A 78 -3.84 3.90 -16.84
C ALA A 78 -2.86 4.96 -17.38
N ASN A 79 -3.01 5.32 -18.67
CA ASN A 79 -2.12 6.29 -19.29
C ASN A 79 -2.46 7.74 -18.93
N SER A 80 -3.67 7.99 -18.45
CA SER A 80 -4.13 9.31 -18.03
C SER A 80 -5.16 9.23 -16.92
N THR A 81 -5.36 10.32 -16.20
CA THR A 81 -6.41 10.42 -15.17
C THR A 81 -7.81 10.33 -15.76
N ALA A 82 -8.01 10.69 -17.02
CA ALA A 82 -9.31 10.56 -17.71
C ALA A 82 -9.69 9.09 -17.97
N GLU A 83 -8.71 8.19 -18.06
CA GLU A 83 -8.93 6.75 -18.19
C GLU A 83 -9.17 6.08 -16.84
N THR A 84 -8.78 6.74 -15.76
CA THR A 84 -9.03 6.32 -14.38
C THR A 84 -10.48 6.62 -13.98
N VAL A 85 -11.44 6.14 -14.74
CA VAL A 85 -12.84 6.23 -14.30
C VAL A 85 -12.97 5.34 -13.07
N MET A 86 -13.19 5.97 -11.92
CA MET A 86 -13.29 5.32 -10.62
C MET A 86 -14.52 4.41 -10.46
N SER A 87 -15.20 4.11 -11.53
CA SER A 87 -16.38 3.27 -11.52
C SER A 87 -16.09 1.92 -12.16
N GLY A 88 -15.86 0.92 -11.36
CA GLY A 88 -16.18 -0.46 -11.75
C GLY A 88 -15.07 -1.50 -11.80
N ASN A 89 -13.78 -1.14 -11.77
CA ASN A 89 -12.68 -2.11 -11.89
C ASN A 89 -11.66 -2.03 -10.75
N LEU A 90 -12.11 -1.71 -9.54
CA LEU A 90 -11.25 -1.76 -8.36
C LEU A 90 -11.08 -3.21 -7.90
N THR A 91 -9.83 -3.57 -7.65
CA THR A 91 -9.49 -4.79 -6.91
C THR A 91 -9.09 -4.37 -5.50
N PHE A 92 -9.71 -4.95 -4.50
CA PHE A 92 -9.37 -4.67 -3.11
C PHE A 92 -8.33 -5.66 -2.61
N VAL A 93 -7.24 -5.16 -2.02
CA VAL A 93 -6.23 -5.99 -1.37
C VAL A 93 -6.38 -5.85 0.13
N VAL A 94 -6.66 -6.96 0.82
CA VAL A 94 -6.92 -6.98 2.26
C VAL A 94 -5.66 -7.41 3.02
N TYR A 95 -5.22 -6.57 3.96
CA TYR A 95 -4.09 -6.81 4.86
C TYR A 95 -4.59 -6.84 6.30
N ALA A 96 -5.23 -7.93 6.69
CA ALA A 96 -5.87 -8.02 8.01
C ALA A 96 -5.82 -9.42 8.60
N GLN A 97 -5.72 -9.49 9.95
CA GLN A 97 -5.86 -10.71 10.75
C GLN A 97 -7.13 -10.68 11.62
N LYS A 98 -7.91 -9.62 11.54
CA LYS A 98 -9.18 -9.39 12.25
C LYS A 98 -10.11 -8.58 11.38
N ASP A 99 -11.36 -8.44 11.80
CA ASP A 99 -12.33 -7.60 11.10
C ASP A 99 -11.83 -6.17 10.98
N CYS A 100 -12.05 -5.59 9.81
CA CYS A 100 -11.70 -4.21 9.52
C CYS A 100 -12.64 -3.61 8.47
N SER A 101 -12.57 -2.29 8.31
CA SER A 101 -13.37 -1.57 7.32
C SER A 101 -12.55 -0.50 6.62
N TYR A 102 -13.04 -0.10 5.44
CA TYR A 102 -12.48 0.97 4.63
C TYR A 102 -13.61 1.80 4.04
N GLU A 103 -13.47 3.11 4.04
CA GLU A 103 -14.39 4.03 3.39
C GLU A 103 -13.75 4.58 2.12
N LEU A 104 -14.38 4.31 0.98
CA LEU A 104 -13.99 4.85 -0.31
C LEU A 104 -14.77 6.14 -0.55
N TYR A 105 -14.04 7.24 -0.60
CA TYR A 105 -14.56 8.55 -1.01
C TYR A 105 -14.51 8.67 -2.54
N THR A 106 -15.57 9.18 -3.14
CA THR A 106 -15.62 9.47 -4.58
C THR A 106 -16.43 10.74 -4.83
N ASP A 107 -15.89 11.65 -5.63
CA ASP A 107 -16.55 12.84 -6.14
C ASP A 107 -16.36 12.97 -7.66
N ASP A 108 -16.68 14.10 -8.25
CA ASP A 108 -16.53 14.35 -9.68
C ASP A 108 -15.07 14.61 -10.12
N GLY A 109 -14.13 14.70 -9.17
CA GLY A 109 -12.71 14.90 -9.41
C GLY A 109 -12.32 16.31 -9.89
N ASP A 110 -13.27 17.21 -10.04
CA ASP A 110 -13.05 18.59 -10.47
C ASP A 110 -13.99 19.56 -9.72
N GLY A 111 -13.54 20.79 -9.50
CA GLY A 111 -14.33 21.82 -8.83
C GLY A 111 -14.46 21.67 -7.32
N TYR A 112 -15.50 22.29 -6.74
CA TYR A 112 -15.76 22.40 -5.31
C TYR A 112 -17.14 21.86 -4.92
N ALA A 113 -17.75 21.01 -5.74
CA ALA A 113 -19.09 20.48 -5.49
C ALA A 113 -19.16 19.68 -4.18
N TYR A 114 -18.05 19.08 -3.76
CA TYR A 114 -17.91 18.34 -2.51
C TYR A 114 -18.20 19.23 -1.27
N GLU A 115 -17.92 20.53 -1.29
CA GLU A 115 -18.25 21.46 -0.20
C GLU A 115 -19.77 21.59 0.03
N ASN A 116 -20.57 21.25 -0.98
CA ASN A 116 -22.02 21.22 -0.94
C ASN A 116 -22.58 19.78 -0.77
N GLY A 117 -21.72 18.83 -0.38
CA GLY A 117 -22.13 17.45 -0.14
C GLY A 117 -22.29 16.60 -1.40
N VAL A 118 -21.77 17.05 -2.55
CA VAL A 118 -21.79 16.28 -3.81
C VAL A 118 -20.58 15.33 -3.84
N TYR A 119 -20.69 14.26 -3.08
CA TYR A 119 -19.73 13.14 -3.04
C TYR A 119 -20.44 11.86 -2.59
N THR A 120 -19.76 10.73 -2.74
CA THR A 120 -20.22 9.45 -2.20
C THR A 120 -19.18 8.87 -1.25
N LEU A 121 -19.66 8.19 -0.20
CA LEU A 121 -18.86 7.38 0.68
C LEU A 121 -19.39 5.94 0.61
N GLU A 122 -18.55 5.01 0.16
CA GLU A 122 -18.87 3.59 0.14
C GLU A 122 -18.02 2.87 1.19
N THR A 123 -18.67 2.19 2.13
CA THR A 123 -17.99 1.42 3.17
C THR A 123 -17.81 -0.02 2.70
N TYR A 124 -16.60 -0.53 2.84
CA TYR A 124 -16.24 -1.92 2.62
C TYR A 124 -15.87 -2.55 3.96
N MET A 125 -16.43 -3.71 4.26
CA MET A 125 -16.26 -4.40 5.53
C MET A 125 -15.66 -5.79 5.29
N TRP A 126 -14.52 -6.05 5.91
CA TRP A 126 -13.87 -7.33 5.93
C TRP A 126 -14.30 -8.13 7.15
N ASN A 127 -14.79 -9.35 6.93
CA ASN A 127 -15.05 -10.32 7.98
C ASN A 127 -13.95 -11.39 7.98
N GLN A 128 -13.13 -11.42 9.00
CA GLN A 128 -12.00 -12.34 9.09
C GLN A 128 -12.43 -13.80 9.26
N SER A 129 -13.52 -14.06 9.98
CA SER A 129 -13.99 -15.44 10.22
C SER A 129 -14.58 -16.07 8.97
N GLU A 130 -15.28 -15.31 8.17
CA GLU A 130 -15.86 -15.74 6.91
C GLU A 130 -14.88 -15.60 5.73
N GLN A 131 -13.85 -14.75 5.87
CA GLN A 131 -12.92 -14.35 4.81
C GLN A 131 -13.64 -13.74 3.59
N ILE A 132 -14.57 -12.83 3.86
CA ILE A 132 -15.39 -12.18 2.85
C ILE A 132 -15.31 -10.67 3.02
N LEU A 133 -15.18 -9.97 1.90
CA LEU A 133 -15.32 -8.52 1.82
C LEU A 133 -16.72 -8.19 1.30
N ARG A 134 -17.43 -7.30 2.02
CA ARG A 134 -18.77 -6.83 1.61
C ARG A 134 -18.81 -5.31 1.52
N ASP A 135 -19.59 -4.82 0.57
CA ASP A 135 -19.92 -3.39 0.47
C ASP A 135 -21.01 -3.00 1.49
N SER A 136 -21.33 -1.71 1.55
CA SER A 136 -22.37 -1.15 2.43
C SER A 136 -23.79 -1.70 2.19
N LYS A 137 -24.02 -2.36 1.06
CA LYS A 137 -25.29 -3.02 0.70
C LYS A 137 -25.28 -4.51 1.02
N GLY A 138 -24.21 -5.02 1.63
CA GLY A 138 -24.03 -6.41 1.99
C GLY A 138 -23.64 -7.32 0.83
N ARG A 139 -23.31 -6.78 -0.35
CA ARG A 139 -22.88 -7.55 -1.52
C ARG A 139 -21.42 -7.97 -1.38
N GLU A 140 -21.11 -9.19 -1.76
CA GLU A 140 -19.72 -9.65 -1.78
C GLU A 140 -18.92 -8.94 -2.88
N VAL A 141 -17.71 -8.52 -2.52
CA VAL A 141 -16.80 -7.79 -3.40
C VAL A 141 -15.58 -8.65 -3.67
N VAL A 142 -15.13 -8.67 -4.92
CA VAL A 142 -13.90 -9.37 -5.31
C VAL A 142 -12.70 -8.72 -4.64
N PHE A 143 -11.91 -9.52 -3.97
CA PHE A 143 -10.71 -9.08 -3.29
C PHE A 143 -9.54 -10.05 -3.50
N VAL A 144 -8.33 -9.57 -3.21
CA VAL A 144 -7.12 -10.37 -3.14
C VAL A 144 -6.61 -10.28 -1.70
N TYR A 145 -6.25 -11.42 -1.13
CA TYR A 145 -5.56 -11.42 0.15
C TYR A 145 -4.13 -10.91 -0.07
N GLY A 146 -3.68 -9.98 0.77
CA GLY A 146 -2.27 -9.60 0.84
C GLY A 146 -1.43 -10.77 1.32
N LYS A 147 -1.40 -11.85 0.55
CA LYS A 147 -0.51 -13.01 0.73
C LYS A 147 0.41 -13.10 -0.46
N ALA A 148 1.65 -13.45 -0.18
CA ALA A 148 2.60 -13.84 -1.22
C ALA A 148 1.92 -14.82 -2.19
N SER A 149 1.79 -14.45 -3.44
CA SER A 149 1.65 -15.45 -4.49
C SER A 149 2.89 -16.35 -4.41
N LYS A 150 2.67 -17.64 -4.17
CA LYS A 150 3.73 -18.64 -4.22
C LYS A 150 4.34 -18.67 -5.61
#